data_d8929daccf771177548882294eb285cb
#
_entry.id   d8929daccf771177548882294eb285cb
#
_cell.length_a   1.000
_cell.length_b   1.000
_cell.length_c   1.000
_cell.angle_alpha   90.00
_cell.angle_beta   90.00
_cell.angle_gamma   90.00
#
_symmetry.space_group_name_H-M   'P 1'
#
loop_
_entity.id
_entity.type
_entity.pdbx_description
1 polymer ?
#
loop_
_entity_poly.entity_id
_entity_poly.type
_entity_poly.pdbx_seq_one_letter_code
_entity_poly.pdbx_strand_id
1 'polypeptide(L)'
;MKKLILKIGFVLGLILSLKAIYSVLSLAMLKWFMYPMIPLIELFTKTTFTWIPEIGFSSPAGIIIEKSCAGGNFFIICLAFLCFKLCQFENIKKTILRFLLLTICSYFIMIIANTARIISAIKLSEQEWTHQFIDPKNAHLALGSILYIFILLTINHFISPKHVTIQTT
;
A
#
# COMPACT_ATOMS: atom_id res chain seq x y z
N MET A 1 -19.06 23.80 4.48
CA MET A 1 -19.17 22.74 5.51
C MET A 1 -19.82 21.45 4.99
N LYS A 2 -21.05 21.45 4.43
CA LYS A 2 -21.76 20.23 3.98
C LYS A 2 -20.96 19.33 3.03
N LYS A 3 -20.27 19.91 2.01
CA LYS A 3 -19.44 19.13 1.06
C LYS A 3 -18.25 18.43 1.74
N LEU A 4 -17.64 19.05 2.75
CA LEU A 4 -16.51 18.44 3.49
C LEU A 4 -16.99 17.28 4.37
N ILE A 5 -18.12 17.45 5.06
CA ILE A 5 -18.72 16.39 5.88
C ILE A 5 -19.08 15.18 5.02
N LEU A 6 -19.70 15.40 3.85
CA LEU A 6 -20.03 14.32 2.91
C LEU A 6 -18.77 13.59 2.45
N LYS A 7 -17.70 14.32 2.15
CA LYS A 7 -16.43 13.75 1.72
C LYS A 7 -15.77 12.91 2.80
N ILE A 8 -15.76 13.40 4.04
CA ILE A 8 -15.25 12.66 5.20
C ILE A 8 -16.10 11.40 5.43
N GLY A 9 -17.42 11.51 5.43
CA GLY A 9 -18.33 10.36 5.59
C GLY A 9 -18.11 9.30 4.51
N PHE A 10 -17.96 9.70 3.25
CA PHE A 10 -17.65 8.79 2.13
C PHE A 10 -16.33 8.06 2.35
N VAL A 11 -15.26 8.78 2.71
CA VAL A 11 -13.92 8.20 2.91
C VAL A 11 -13.91 7.25 4.11
N LEU A 12 -14.57 7.61 5.21
CA LEU A 12 -14.69 6.71 6.37
C LEU A 12 -15.48 5.45 6.02
N GLY A 13 -16.61 5.59 5.33
CA GLY A 13 -17.39 4.45 4.83
C GLY A 13 -16.57 3.54 3.91
N LEU A 14 -15.78 4.14 3.01
CA LEU A 14 -14.87 3.41 2.12
C LEU A 14 -13.82 2.60 2.90
N ILE A 15 -13.16 3.23 3.88
CA ILE A 15 -12.16 2.56 4.72
C ILE A 15 -12.79 1.38 5.46
N LEU A 16 -13.92 1.60 6.14
CA LEU A 16 -14.58 0.55 6.93
C LEU A 16 -15.04 -0.61 6.05
N SER A 17 -15.67 -0.34 4.91
CA SER A 17 -16.13 -1.36 3.97
C SER A 17 -14.98 -2.18 3.40
N LEU A 18 -13.93 -1.53 2.90
CA LEU A 18 -12.77 -2.23 2.35
C LEU A 18 -12.01 -3.00 3.43
N LYS A 19 -11.91 -2.47 4.65
CA LYS A 19 -11.28 -3.17 5.76
C LYS A 19 -12.06 -4.42 6.16
N ALA A 20 -13.40 -4.32 6.23
CA ALA A 20 -14.26 -5.47 6.49
C ALA A 20 -14.10 -6.55 5.40
N ILE A 21 -14.14 -6.17 4.13
CA ILE A 21 -13.90 -7.10 3.01
C ILE A 21 -12.51 -7.75 3.13
N TYR A 22 -11.46 -6.93 3.32
CA TYR A 22 -10.09 -7.44 3.43
C TYR A 22 -9.90 -8.41 4.61
N SER A 23 -10.60 -8.20 5.72
CA SER A 23 -10.50 -9.07 6.90
C SER A 23 -10.98 -10.50 6.63
N VAL A 24 -12.04 -10.65 5.82
CA VAL A 24 -12.64 -11.95 5.50
C VAL A 24 -12.02 -12.65 4.27
N LEU A 25 -11.18 -11.93 3.49
CA LEU A 25 -10.50 -12.53 2.35
C LEU A 25 -9.52 -13.62 2.81
N SER A 26 -9.65 -14.81 2.20
CA SER A 26 -8.70 -15.90 2.39
C SER A 26 -7.36 -15.60 1.70
N LEU A 27 -6.31 -16.27 2.13
CA LEU A 27 -5.00 -16.16 1.49
C LEU A 27 -5.03 -16.55 0.01
N ALA A 28 -5.81 -17.57 -0.34
CA ALA A 28 -5.99 -18.02 -1.72
C ALA A 28 -6.58 -16.91 -2.62
N MET A 29 -7.55 -16.14 -2.11
CA MET A 29 -8.12 -15.00 -2.85
C MET A 29 -7.08 -13.88 -3.01
N LEU A 30 -6.22 -13.67 -2.02
CA LEU A 30 -5.16 -12.67 -2.07
C LEU A 30 -3.98 -13.07 -2.97
N LYS A 31 -3.87 -14.33 -3.40
CA LYS A 31 -2.83 -14.79 -4.32
C LYS A 31 -2.72 -13.89 -5.54
N TRP A 32 -3.85 -13.65 -6.23
CA TRP A 32 -3.89 -12.84 -7.44
C TRP A 32 -3.55 -11.36 -7.18
N PHE A 33 -3.91 -10.87 -5.99
CA PHE A 33 -3.57 -9.51 -5.56
C PHE A 33 -2.08 -9.32 -5.31
N MET A 34 -1.42 -10.35 -4.77
CA MET A 34 0.01 -10.36 -4.46
C MET A 34 0.88 -10.73 -5.67
N TYR A 35 0.34 -11.51 -6.61
CA TYR A 35 1.10 -12.09 -7.71
C TYR A 35 1.98 -11.11 -8.49
N PRO A 36 1.55 -9.88 -8.83
CA PRO A 36 2.38 -8.93 -9.57
C PRO A 36 3.64 -8.44 -8.82
N MET A 37 3.68 -8.59 -7.50
CA MET A 37 4.85 -8.21 -6.69
C MET A 37 5.95 -9.27 -6.74
N ILE A 38 5.59 -10.54 -6.94
CA ILE A 38 6.52 -11.66 -6.83
C ILE A 38 7.68 -11.57 -7.83
N PRO A 39 7.45 -11.36 -9.15
CA PRO A 39 8.55 -11.22 -10.10
C PRO A 39 9.50 -10.06 -9.76
N LEU A 40 8.97 -8.97 -9.22
CA LEU A 40 9.79 -7.84 -8.79
C LEU A 40 10.65 -8.20 -7.58
N ILE A 41 10.09 -8.93 -6.60
CA ILE A 41 10.84 -9.38 -5.43
C ILE A 41 11.94 -10.35 -5.87
N GLU A 42 11.61 -11.35 -6.71
CA GLU A 42 12.57 -12.32 -7.24
C GLU A 42 13.73 -11.67 -7.99
N LEU A 43 13.44 -10.65 -8.80
CA LEU A 43 14.45 -9.90 -9.55
C LEU A 43 15.49 -9.25 -8.62
N PHE A 44 15.06 -8.66 -7.51
CA PHE A 44 15.95 -7.92 -6.60
C PHE A 44 16.58 -8.79 -5.51
N THR A 45 15.95 -9.91 -5.14
CA THR A 45 16.46 -10.81 -4.10
C THR A 45 17.19 -12.03 -4.67
N LYS A 46 17.08 -12.27 -5.98
CA LYS A 46 17.62 -13.46 -6.67
C LYS A 46 17.13 -14.79 -6.06
N THR A 47 15.96 -14.76 -5.46
CA THR A 47 15.32 -15.89 -4.76
C THR A 47 13.98 -16.18 -5.41
N THR A 48 13.72 -17.43 -5.78
CA THR A 48 12.44 -17.85 -6.37
C THR A 48 11.38 -18.10 -5.32
N PHE A 49 10.13 -17.78 -5.64
CA PHE A 49 9.00 -18.00 -4.75
C PHE A 49 7.97 -18.94 -5.37
N THR A 50 7.57 -19.94 -4.62
CA THR A 50 6.51 -20.88 -4.99
C THR A 50 5.28 -20.68 -4.10
N TRP A 51 4.10 -20.79 -4.70
CA TRP A 51 2.86 -20.69 -3.95
C TRP A 51 2.57 -22.01 -3.21
N ILE A 52 2.43 -21.92 -1.89
CA ILE A 52 2.00 -23.03 -1.03
C ILE A 52 0.63 -22.65 -0.44
N PRO A 53 -0.43 -23.46 -0.65
CA PRO A 53 -1.73 -23.25 -0.04
C PRO A 53 -1.59 -23.07 1.49
N GLU A 54 -2.38 -22.14 2.06
CA GLU A 54 -2.44 -21.83 3.50
C GLU A 54 -1.20 -21.11 4.07
N ILE A 55 -0.03 -21.18 3.44
CA ILE A 55 1.21 -20.53 3.88
C ILE A 55 1.43 -19.23 3.12
N GLY A 56 1.28 -19.22 1.78
CA GLY A 56 1.54 -18.09 0.91
C GLY A 56 2.66 -18.36 -0.10
N PHE A 57 3.37 -17.33 -0.50
CA PHE A 57 4.55 -17.46 -1.34
C PHE A 57 5.76 -17.76 -0.45
N SER A 58 6.37 -18.93 -0.67
CA SER A 58 7.53 -19.42 0.10
C SER A 58 8.74 -19.58 -0.81
N SER A 59 9.92 -19.27 -0.28
CA SER A 59 11.20 -19.47 -0.95
C SER A 59 12.01 -20.59 -0.32
N PRO A 60 12.95 -21.20 -1.05
CA PRO A 60 13.89 -22.19 -0.48
C PRO A 60 14.75 -21.64 0.66
N ALA A 61 14.94 -20.31 0.72
CA ALA A 61 15.65 -19.64 1.80
C ALA A 61 14.80 -19.44 3.07
N GLY A 62 13.59 -20.01 3.15
CA GLY A 62 12.71 -19.91 4.32
C GLY A 62 11.95 -18.58 4.43
N ILE A 63 11.99 -17.74 3.41
CA ILE A 63 11.24 -16.48 3.39
C ILE A 63 9.79 -16.77 3.00
N ILE A 64 8.85 -16.30 3.82
CA ILE A 64 7.41 -16.48 3.60
C ILE A 64 6.75 -15.13 3.43
N ILE A 65 6.00 -14.98 2.33
CA ILE A 65 5.16 -13.80 2.04
C ILE A 65 3.69 -14.22 2.25
N GLU A 66 3.16 -13.87 3.41
CA GLU A 66 1.81 -14.20 3.85
C GLU A 66 0.80 -13.06 3.68
N LYS A 67 -0.42 -13.22 4.19
CA LYS A 67 -1.49 -12.21 4.16
C LYS A 67 -1.07 -10.86 4.73
N SER A 68 -0.29 -10.85 5.80
CA SER A 68 0.23 -9.61 6.42
C SER A 68 1.14 -8.81 5.47
N CYS A 69 1.77 -9.50 4.53
CA CYS A 69 2.66 -8.94 3.52
C CYS A 69 1.94 -8.57 2.21
N ALA A 70 0.62 -8.77 2.10
CA ALA A 70 -0.12 -8.48 0.86
C ALA A 70 -0.26 -6.98 0.54
N GLY A 71 -0.01 -6.09 1.50
CA GLY A 71 -0.10 -4.64 1.29
C GLY A 71 -1.53 -4.08 1.27
N GLY A 72 -2.55 -4.90 1.55
CA GLY A 72 -3.96 -4.48 1.48
C GLY A 72 -4.31 -3.32 2.40
N ASN A 73 -3.73 -3.26 3.60
CA ASN A 73 -3.93 -2.13 4.50
C ASN A 73 -3.39 -0.82 3.89
N PHE A 74 -2.23 -0.86 3.26
CA PHE A 74 -1.66 0.30 2.59
C PHE A 74 -2.48 0.72 1.37
N PHE A 75 -2.96 -0.25 0.58
CA PHE A 75 -3.87 0.02 -0.53
C PHE A 75 -5.12 0.78 -0.07
N ILE A 76 -5.78 0.33 1.02
CA ILE A 76 -6.97 0.98 1.56
C ILE A 76 -6.67 2.42 1.98
N ILE A 77 -5.57 2.65 2.70
CA ILE A 77 -5.15 3.99 3.16
C ILE A 77 -4.82 4.90 1.97
N CYS A 78 -4.06 4.38 0.99
CA CYS A 78 -3.68 5.12 -0.21
C CYS A 78 -4.91 5.53 -1.03
N LEU A 79 -5.84 4.60 -1.28
CA LEU A 79 -7.08 4.87 -1.99
C LEU A 79 -7.94 5.91 -1.26
N ALA A 80 -8.12 5.74 0.05
CA ALA A 80 -8.87 6.68 0.88
C ALA A 80 -8.26 8.09 0.83
N PHE A 81 -6.93 8.18 0.93
CA PHE A 81 -6.20 9.45 0.82
C PHE A 81 -6.37 10.11 -0.54
N LEU A 82 -6.21 9.35 -1.63
CA LEU A 82 -6.39 9.86 -2.99
C LEU A 82 -7.84 10.28 -3.25
N CYS A 83 -8.81 9.50 -2.79
CA CYS A 83 -10.23 9.87 -2.87
C CYS A 83 -10.52 11.14 -2.07
N PHE A 84 -9.97 11.29 -0.87
CA PHE A 84 -10.12 12.50 -0.09
C PHE A 84 -9.56 13.73 -0.80
N LYS A 85 -8.41 13.63 -1.46
CA LYS A 85 -7.77 14.74 -2.16
C LYS A 85 -8.42 15.06 -3.49
N LEU A 86 -8.69 14.08 -4.33
CA LEU A 86 -8.98 14.25 -5.75
C LEU A 86 -10.43 13.97 -6.16
N CYS A 87 -11.21 13.23 -5.32
CA CYS A 87 -12.59 12.94 -5.67
C CYS A 87 -13.48 14.17 -5.50
N GLN A 88 -14.23 14.51 -6.56
CA GLN A 88 -15.20 15.60 -6.60
C GLN A 88 -16.58 15.02 -6.94
N PHE A 89 -17.59 15.34 -6.11
CA PHE A 89 -18.95 14.82 -6.23
C PHE A 89 -19.83 15.79 -7.06
N GLU A 90 -19.50 16.01 -8.33
CA GLU A 90 -20.25 16.92 -9.20
C GLU A 90 -21.18 16.17 -10.16
N ASN A 91 -20.65 15.13 -10.81
CA ASN A 91 -21.36 14.32 -11.78
C ASN A 91 -21.06 12.84 -11.52
N ILE A 92 -22.11 12.01 -11.42
CA ILE A 92 -21.98 10.59 -11.06
C ILE A 92 -21.03 9.83 -12.00
N LYS A 93 -21.15 10.02 -13.32
CA LYS A 93 -20.30 9.33 -14.31
C LYS A 93 -18.82 9.73 -14.14
N LYS A 94 -18.54 11.03 -13.97
CA LYS A 94 -17.18 11.53 -13.74
C LYS A 94 -16.62 11.06 -12.41
N THR A 95 -17.44 10.99 -11.37
CA THR A 95 -17.06 10.50 -10.03
C THR A 95 -16.69 9.03 -10.10
N ILE A 96 -17.49 8.19 -10.76
CA ILE A 96 -17.20 6.76 -10.93
C ILE A 96 -15.89 6.55 -11.71
N LEU A 97 -15.71 7.25 -12.83
CA LEU A 97 -14.48 7.14 -13.63
C LEU A 97 -13.25 7.55 -12.82
N ARG A 98 -13.33 8.67 -12.10
CA ARG A 98 -12.23 9.10 -11.20
C ARG A 98 -11.95 8.05 -10.12
N PHE A 99 -12.98 7.51 -9.49
CA PHE A 99 -12.82 6.47 -8.48
C PHE A 99 -12.12 5.24 -9.03
N LEU A 100 -12.48 4.76 -10.22
CA LEU A 100 -11.81 3.64 -10.89
C LEU A 100 -10.33 3.95 -11.18
N LEU A 101 -10.04 5.13 -11.73
CA LEU A 101 -8.66 5.55 -11.96
C LEU A 101 -7.84 5.62 -10.67
N LEU A 102 -8.40 6.20 -9.61
CA LEU A 102 -7.74 6.28 -8.31
C LEU A 102 -7.52 4.90 -7.69
N THR A 103 -8.44 3.96 -7.91
CA THR A 103 -8.28 2.56 -7.46
C THR A 103 -7.10 1.89 -8.17
N ILE A 104 -7.01 2.05 -9.49
CA ILE A 104 -5.89 1.52 -10.30
C ILE A 104 -4.57 2.16 -9.86
N CYS A 105 -4.52 3.48 -9.73
CA CYS A 105 -3.32 4.19 -9.27
C CYS A 105 -2.89 3.73 -7.87
N SER A 106 -3.84 3.61 -6.93
CA SER A 106 -3.55 3.13 -5.57
C SER A 106 -3.00 1.71 -5.57
N TYR A 107 -3.49 0.85 -6.47
CA TYR A 107 -3.01 -0.51 -6.61
C TYR A 107 -1.55 -0.54 -7.09
N PHE A 108 -1.19 0.24 -8.12
CA PHE A 108 0.20 0.34 -8.58
C PHE A 108 1.13 0.92 -7.53
N ILE A 109 0.70 1.97 -6.84
CA ILE A 109 1.48 2.56 -5.73
C ILE A 109 1.70 1.51 -4.63
N MET A 110 0.68 0.72 -4.30
CA MET A 110 0.78 -0.36 -3.31
C MET A 110 1.77 -1.43 -3.77
N ILE A 111 1.72 -1.87 -5.04
CA ILE A 111 2.69 -2.85 -5.58
C ILE A 111 4.10 -2.35 -5.37
N ILE A 112 4.43 -1.13 -5.79
CA ILE A 112 5.77 -0.55 -5.67
C ILE A 112 6.18 -0.43 -4.21
N ALA A 113 5.33 0.17 -3.38
CA ALA A 113 5.60 0.40 -1.97
C ALA A 113 5.82 -0.90 -1.20
N ASN A 114 4.95 -1.88 -1.43
CA ASN A 114 5.00 -3.14 -0.70
C ASN A 114 6.15 -4.03 -1.17
N THR A 115 6.45 -4.03 -2.48
CA THR A 115 7.65 -4.69 -3.02
C THR A 115 8.91 -4.10 -2.40
N ALA A 116 9.06 -2.78 -2.38
CA ALA A 116 10.19 -2.12 -1.75
C ALA A 116 10.32 -2.48 -0.26
N ARG A 117 9.18 -2.51 0.47
CA ARG A 117 9.14 -2.94 1.88
C ARG A 117 9.67 -4.35 2.07
N ILE A 118 9.17 -5.31 1.26
CA ILE A 118 9.56 -6.72 1.38
C ILE A 118 11.04 -6.89 1.04
N ILE A 119 11.53 -6.30 -0.06
CA ILE A 119 12.94 -6.37 -0.44
C ILE A 119 13.84 -5.78 0.65
N SER A 120 13.46 -4.62 1.19
CA SER A 120 14.23 -3.98 2.27
C SER A 120 14.25 -4.83 3.54
N ALA A 121 13.12 -5.46 3.88
CA ALA A 121 13.05 -6.36 5.03
C ALA A 121 13.92 -7.61 4.85
N ILE A 122 13.94 -8.21 3.65
CA ILE A 122 14.79 -9.36 3.33
C ILE A 122 16.27 -8.96 3.45
N LYS A 123 16.68 -7.86 2.80
CA LYS A 123 18.06 -7.39 2.88
C LYS A 123 18.51 -7.01 4.28
N LEU A 124 17.60 -6.48 5.09
CA LEU A 124 17.89 -6.15 6.48
C LEU A 124 18.07 -7.41 7.32
N SER A 125 17.29 -8.47 7.07
CA SER A 125 17.42 -9.74 7.79
C SER A 125 18.68 -10.53 7.43
N GLU A 126 19.33 -10.24 6.31
CA GLU A 126 20.61 -10.84 5.91
C GLU A 126 21.81 -10.24 6.67
N GLN A 127 21.61 -9.12 7.37
CA GLN A 127 22.69 -8.42 8.08
C GLN A 127 22.76 -8.84 9.55
N GLU A 128 23.84 -9.49 9.96
CA GLU A 128 24.05 -10.04 11.31
C GLU A 128 23.91 -9.01 12.45
N TRP A 129 24.33 -7.75 12.21
CA TRP A 129 24.25 -6.70 13.23
C TRP A 129 22.83 -6.28 13.60
N THR A 130 21.86 -6.49 12.73
CA THR A 130 20.46 -6.13 12.99
C THR A 130 19.82 -7.03 14.04
N HIS A 131 20.22 -8.30 14.10
CA HIS A 131 19.71 -9.27 15.07
C HIS A 131 20.11 -8.95 16.51
N GLN A 132 21.17 -8.15 16.71
CA GLN A 132 21.64 -7.77 18.04
C GLN A 132 20.85 -6.60 18.66
N PHE A 133 20.25 -5.73 17.82
CA PHE A 133 19.65 -4.48 18.28
C PHE A 133 18.13 -4.42 18.15
N ILE A 134 17.55 -5.12 17.18
CA ILE A 134 16.11 -5.02 16.88
C ILE A 134 15.58 -6.42 16.52
N ASP A 135 14.49 -6.81 17.19
CA ASP A 135 13.73 -7.99 16.77
C ASP A 135 13.31 -7.88 15.30
N PRO A 136 13.59 -8.88 14.44
CA PRO A 136 13.28 -8.85 13.00
C PRO A 136 11.83 -8.49 12.67
N LYS A 137 10.89 -8.93 13.52
CA LYS A 137 9.47 -8.60 13.37
C LYS A 137 9.19 -7.10 13.58
N ASN A 138 9.80 -6.51 14.60
CA ASN A 138 9.65 -5.08 14.89
C ASN A 138 10.36 -4.21 13.84
N ALA A 139 11.51 -4.64 13.36
CA ALA A 139 12.23 -3.98 12.27
C ALA A 139 11.39 -3.95 10.99
N HIS A 140 10.76 -5.06 10.62
CA HIS A 140 9.89 -5.15 9.46
C HIS A 140 8.66 -4.23 9.56
N LEU A 141 8.04 -4.14 10.74
CA LEU A 141 6.89 -3.26 10.97
C LEU A 141 7.30 -1.78 10.92
N ALA A 142 8.40 -1.42 11.59
CA ALA A 142 8.90 -0.04 11.62
C ALA A 142 9.28 0.44 10.21
N LEU A 143 10.05 -0.36 9.47
CA LEU A 143 10.46 -0.07 8.10
C LEU A 143 9.25 0.13 7.19
N GLY A 144 8.24 -0.75 7.30
CA GLY A 144 7.01 -0.65 6.53
C GLY A 144 6.25 0.63 6.82
N SER A 145 6.14 1.01 8.09
CA SER A 145 5.45 2.23 8.50
C SER A 145 6.15 3.48 7.99
N ILE A 146 7.47 3.56 8.13
CA ILE A 146 8.27 4.69 7.64
C ILE A 146 8.13 4.84 6.13
N LEU A 147 8.27 3.75 5.37
CA LEU A 147 8.16 3.75 3.92
C LEU A 147 6.76 4.22 3.46
N TYR A 148 5.71 3.71 4.09
CA TYR A 148 4.34 4.08 3.74
C TYR A 148 4.04 5.56 4.02
N ILE A 149 4.48 6.07 5.17
CA ILE A 149 4.34 7.50 5.51
C ILE A 149 5.11 8.35 4.50
N PHE A 150 6.35 7.98 4.17
CA PHE A 150 7.16 8.70 3.19
C PHE A 150 6.47 8.77 1.82
N ILE A 151 5.92 7.66 1.33
CA ILE A 151 5.19 7.62 0.06
C ILE A 151 3.95 8.51 0.11
N LEU A 152 3.15 8.45 1.18
CA LEU A 152 1.97 9.30 1.32
C LEU A 152 2.32 10.80 1.38
N LEU A 153 3.39 11.17 2.06
CA LEU A 153 3.90 12.55 2.09
C LEU A 153 4.36 13.00 0.70
N THR A 154 5.06 12.15 -0.02
CA THR A 154 5.49 12.41 -1.39
C THR A 154 4.29 12.62 -2.32
N ILE A 155 3.30 11.75 -2.27
CA ILE A 155 2.05 11.90 -3.02
C ILE A 155 1.35 13.21 -2.65
N ASN A 156 1.26 13.52 -1.35
CA ASN A 156 0.65 14.76 -0.89
C ASN A 156 1.38 16.00 -1.44
N HIS A 157 2.71 15.96 -1.46
CA HIS A 157 3.52 17.07 -2.00
C HIS A 157 3.23 17.32 -3.48
N PHE A 158 3.11 16.27 -4.28
CA PHE A 158 2.83 16.40 -5.72
C PHE A 158 1.38 16.80 -6.02
N ILE A 159 0.42 16.39 -5.19
CA ILE A 159 -1.01 16.67 -5.40
C ILE A 159 -1.42 18.03 -4.83
N SER A 160 -0.70 18.54 -3.80
CA SER A 160 -1.03 19.84 -3.21
C SER A 160 -0.75 20.96 -4.22
N PRO A 161 -1.74 21.85 -4.51
CA PRO A 161 -1.49 22.98 -5.41
C PRO A 161 -0.35 23.80 -4.85
N LYS A 162 0.67 24.09 -5.68
CA LYS A 162 1.72 25.04 -5.34
C LYS A 162 1.02 26.39 -5.11
N HIS A 163 1.13 26.93 -3.90
CA HIS A 163 0.73 28.31 -3.63
C HIS A 163 1.57 29.20 -4.55
N VAL A 164 0.94 29.71 -5.60
CA VAL A 164 1.50 30.81 -6.38
C VAL A 164 1.50 31.98 -5.41
N THR A 165 2.67 32.33 -4.89
CA THR A 165 2.87 33.55 -4.14
C THR A 165 2.63 34.70 -5.11
N ILE A 166 1.44 35.29 -5.07
CA ILE A 166 1.19 36.56 -5.75
C ILE A 166 2.02 37.56 -5.01
N GLN A 167 3.19 37.91 -5.58
CA GLN A 167 3.94 39.11 -5.19
C GLN A 167 3.09 40.31 -5.65
N THR A 168 2.33 40.85 -4.71
CA THR A 168 1.78 42.21 -4.89
C THR A 168 2.93 43.20 -4.80
N THR A 169 3.37 43.64 -5.95
CA THR A 169 4.18 44.88 -6.10
C THR A 169 3.28 46.10 -5.97
#